data_62d79b42dea93bf4c8274ba3ac26c6bd
#
_entry.id   62d79b42dea93bf4c8274ba3ac26c6bd
#
_cell.length_a   1.000
_cell.length_b   1.000
_cell.length_c   1.000
_cell.angle_alpha   90.00
_cell.angle_beta   90.00
_cell.angle_gamma   90.00
#
_symmetry.space_group_name_H-M   'P 1'
#
loop_
_entity.id
_entity.type
_entity.pdbx_description
1 polymer ?
#
loop_
_entity_poly.entity_id
_entity_poly.type
_entity_poly.pdbx_seq_one_letter_code
_entity_poly.pdbx_strand_id
1 'polypeptide(L)'
;MNTRHSVLGFCLALSLVAGAQTNSGGISADMLRQIEKAQPASSSDKAIFNAIASNNIDDLSKNFRNQGPIDTYFSVETPKQSIHDQKSSGRCWMFSGLNVLRSNFSRNHGDSITVEFSHDYLFFFDQLEKSNLFLQGVIDNAKKPMEDERVRFFFKSPLNDGGTFCGVADLAEKYGLVPKSVQPETFSAENTRIMSRLITSKLREYGLELRKMVADGKSQKTIQVRKTEMLSTVYRMLSLTLGEPVKEFTYAFKDKNGKAIGTPKTYTPQEFYQETVGGPLNGTFIMAMNDPRRPYYQTYEVEYDRHTYDGHNWKYVNLPVEDISQMAIASLKDGRKLYSSYDVGKQLDRKRGYLDTDNFDYGTLFGTTFPMTKAERISTFDSGSTHAMTLTAVDLDANGKPIKWKVENSWGADNGQKGCMIMTNRWFGEYMFRLVVDKKYVPENILKVEQQKPIMVMPEDPLFGVDNDECQ
;
A
#
# COMPACT_ATOMS: atom_id res chain seq x y z
N MET A 1 1.79 -34.33 -97.78
CA MET A 1 0.69 -33.45 -97.47
C MET A 1 0.37 -33.60 -96.01
N ASN A 2 0.96 -32.74 -95.19
CA ASN A 2 0.92 -32.83 -93.73
C ASN A 2 0.30 -31.53 -93.19
N THR A 3 -0.89 -31.61 -92.62
CA THR A 3 -1.55 -30.57 -91.87
C THR A 3 -1.10 -30.58 -90.42
N ARG A 4 -0.42 -29.53 -89.99
CA ARG A 4 -0.04 -29.30 -88.57
C ARG A 4 -1.19 -28.53 -87.86
N HIS A 5 -1.80 -29.12 -86.90
CA HIS A 5 -2.71 -28.47 -85.97
C HIS A 5 -1.93 -27.83 -84.82
N SER A 6 -2.04 -26.49 -84.73
CA SER A 6 -1.51 -25.75 -83.59
C SER A 6 -2.61 -25.73 -82.50
N VAL A 7 -2.29 -26.28 -81.33
CA VAL A 7 -3.12 -26.20 -80.16
C VAL A 7 -2.64 -24.96 -79.34
N LEU A 8 -3.47 -23.92 -79.31
CA LEU A 8 -3.24 -22.79 -78.37
C LEU A 8 -3.68 -23.22 -76.95
N GLY A 9 -2.72 -23.36 -76.07
CA GLY A 9 -2.98 -23.54 -74.65
C GLY A 9 -3.36 -22.21 -73.97
N PHE A 10 -4.59 -22.16 -73.47
CA PHE A 10 -5.09 -21.05 -72.65
C PHE A 10 -4.67 -21.31 -71.21
N CYS A 11 -3.61 -20.61 -70.72
CA CYS A 11 -3.25 -20.59 -69.31
C CYS A 11 -4.23 -19.67 -68.56
N LEU A 12 -5.22 -20.24 -67.86
CA LEU A 12 -6.00 -19.51 -66.86
C LEU A 12 -5.07 -19.29 -65.62
N ALA A 13 -4.63 -18.06 -65.45
CA ALA A 13 -4.02 -17.61 -64.20
C ALA A 13 -5.16 -17.40 -63.18
N LEU A 14 -5.35 -18.38 -62.32
CA LEU A 14 -6.13 -18.17 -61.09
C LEU A 14 -5.31 -17.27 -60.18
N SER A 15 -5.63 -15.98 -60.17
CA SER A 15 -5.23 -15.03 -59.10
C SER A 15 -5.97 -15.45 -57.83
N LEU A 16 -5.28 -16.17 -56.96
CA LEU A 16 -5.65 -16.30 -55.54
C LEU A 16 -5.63 -14.91 -54.92
N VAL A 17 -6.79 -14.26 -54.90
CA VAL A 17 -7.02 -13.15 -53.97
C VAL A 17 -7.04 -13.77 -52.58
N ALA A 18 -5.88 -13.77 -51.92
CA ALA A 18 -5.83 -14.00 -50.50
C ALA A 18 -6.64 -12.86 -49.87
N GLY A 19 -7.87 -13.15 -49.50
CA GLY A 19 -8.70 -12.27 -48.70
C GLY A 19 -7.95 -12.03 -47.39
N ALA A 20 -7.23 -10.92 -47.28
CA ALA A 20 -6.72 -10.42 -46.01
C ALA A 20 -7.95 -10.28 -45.13
N GLN A 21 -8.07 -11.14 -44.13
CA GLN A 21 -9.07 -11.03 -43.09
C GLN A 21 -8.81 -9.67 -42.45
N THR A 22 -9.65 -8.68 -42.81
CA THR A 22 -9.54 -7.32 -42.26
C THR A 22 -9.92 -7.43 -40.82
N ASN A 23 -8.89 -7.50 -39.95
CA ASN A 23 -9.06 -7.39 -38.53
C ASN A 23 -9.51 -5.95 -38.25
N SER A 24 -10.84 -5.73 -38.19
CA SER A 24 -11.46 -4.41 -38.09
C SER A 24 -11.02 -3.58 -36.85
N GLY A 25 -10.32 -4.22 -35.89
CA GLY A 25 -9.74 -3.58 -34.72
C GLY A 25 -8.29 -3.08 -34.90
N GLY A 26 -7.65 -3.39 -36.05
CA GLY A 26 -6.27 -2.95 -36.30
C GLY A 26 -6.22 -1.53 -36.87
N ILE A 27 -5.12 -0.81 -36.61
CA ILE A 27 -4.86 0.51 -37.25
C ILE A 27 -4.53 0.24 -38.72
N SER A 28 -5.49 0.54 -39.61
CA SER A 28 -5.28 0.45 -41.06
C SER A 28 -4.43 1.66 -41.56
N ALA A 29 -3.88 1.51 -42.76
CA ALA A 29 -3.16 2.62 -43.40
C ALA A 29 -4.04 3.87 -43.62
N ASP A 30 -5.36 3.66 -43.87
CA ASP A 30 -6.31 4.77 -43.99
C ASP A 30 -6.56 5.44 -42.62
N MET A 31 -6.73 4.64 -41.56
CA MET A 31 -6.89 5.14 -40.19
C MET A 31 -5.64 5.93 -39.75
N LEU A 32 -4.44 5.38 -40.03
CA LEU A 32 -3.19 6.08 -39.71
C LEU A 32 -3.10 7.45 -40.41
N ARG A 33 -3.43 7.52 -41.70
CA ARG A 33 -3.48 8.81 -42.44
C ARG A 33 -4.48 9.79 -41.83
N GLN A 34 -5.63 9.31 -41.35
CA GLN A 34 -6.62 10.18 -40.68
C GLN A 34 -6.08 10.68 -39.34
N ILE A 35 -5.43 9.81 -38.55
CA ILE A 35 -4.80 10.18 -37.27
C ILE A 35 -3.71 11.24 -37.49
N GLU A 36 -2.82 11.03 -38.47
CA GLU A 36 -1.74 11.99 -38.81
C GLU A 36 -2.31 13.35 -39.27
N LYS A 37 -3.35 13.34 -40.12
CA LYS A 37 -4.02 14.55 -40.60
C LYS A 37 -4.76 15.30 -39.49
N ALA A 38 -5.23 14.60 -38.46
CA ALA A 38 -5.95 15.21 -37.35
C ALA A 38 -5.01 15.93 -36.38
N GLN A 39 -3.68 15.73 -36.49
CA GLN A 39 -2.73 16.39 -35.61
C GLN A 39 -2.62 17.85 -35.94
N PRO A 40 -2.76 18.78 -34.97
CA PRO A 40 -2.55 20.20 -35.19
C PRO A 40 -1.07 20.46 -35.52
N ALA A 41 -0.78 20.91 -36.70
CA ALA A 41 0.58 21.35 -37.08
C ALA A 41 0.81 22.77 -36.60
N SER A 42 1.44 22.93 -35.45
CA SER A 42 1.81 24.24 -34.89
C SER A 42 3.32 24.41 -34.87
N SER A 43 3.83 25.61 -35.10
CA SER A 43 5.27 25.92 -34.98
C SER A 43 5.77 25.71 -33.54
N SER A 44 4.87 25.85 -32.54
CA SER A 44 5.15 25.56 -31.14
C SER A 44 5.33 24.06 -30.85
N ASP A 45 4.70 23.16 -31.62
CA ASP A 45 4.82 21.70 -31.39
C ASP A 45 6.26 21.24 -31.58
N LYS A 46 7.00 21.84 -32.49
CA LYS A 46 8.43 21.54 -32.65
C LYS A 46 9.25 21.97 -31.42
N ALA A 47 8.93 23.10 -30.82
CA ALA A 47 9.60 23.56 -29.60
C ALA A 47 9.25 22.68 -28.41
N ILE A 48 7.97 22.31 -28.28
CA ILE A 48 7.48 21.37 -27.24
C ILE A 48 8.15 20.01 -27.43
N PHE A 49 8.17 19.46 -28.66
CA PHE A 49 8.84 18.19 -28.94
C PHE A 49 10.34 18.25 -28.54
N ASN A 50 11.08 19.28 -28.92
CA ASN A 50 12.48 19.45 -28.55
C ASN A 50 12.68 19.51 -27.03
N ALA A 51 11.77 20.17 -26.33
CA ALA A 51 11.79 20.25 -24.87
C ALA A 51 11.54 18.88 -24.23
N ILE A 52 10.48 18.17 -24.62
CA ILE A 52 10.10 16.87 -24.07
C ILE A 52 11.15 15.80 -24.42
N ALA A 53 11.69 15.82 -25.66
CA ALA A 53 12.67 14.83 -26.12
C ALA A 53 13.99 14.85 -25.34
N SER A 54 14.28 15.94 -24.64
CA SER A 54 15.56 16.13 -23.92
C SER A 54 15.41 16.40 -22.42
N ASN A 55 14.17 16.39 -21.87
CA ASN A 55 13.91 16.63 -20.46
C ASN A 55 12.86 15.67 -19.90
N ASN A 56 12.80 15.58 -18.58
CA ASN A 56 11.76 14.82 -17.88
C ASN A 56 10.39 15.51 -18.05
N ILE A 57 9.37 14.73 -18.36
CA ILE A 57 8.00 15.22 -18.56
C ILE A 57 7.45 15.91 -17.31
N ASP A 58 7.70 15.36 -16.11
CA ASP A 58 7.24 15.95 -14.86
C ASP A 58 7.85 17.35 -14.66
N ASP A 59 9.15 17.52 -14.95
CA ASP A 59 9.81 18.82 -14.82
C ASP A 59 9.22 19.88 -15.76
N LEU A 60 8.79 19.47 -16.95
CA LEU A 60 8.18 20.37 -17.95
C LEU A 60 6.70 20.66 -17.66
N SER A 61 6.01 19.76 -16.99
CA SER A 61 4.59 19.90 -16.63
C SER A 61 4.37 20.65 -15.32
N LYS A 62 5.44 20.98 -14.57
CA LYS A 62 5.30 21.72 -13.30
C LYS A 62 4.51 23.01 -13.49
N ASN A 63 3.45 23.15 -12.71
CA ASN A 63 2.68 24.37 -12.69
C ASN A 63 3.44 25.49 -11.96
N PHE A 64 4.07 26.38 -12.70
CA PHE A 64 4.88 27.45 -12.14
C PHE A 64 4.12 28.34 -11.14
N ARG A 65 2.82 28.53 -11.31
CA ARG A 65 1.98 29.31 -10.39
C ARG A 65 1.84 28.63 -9.02
N ASN A 66 2.07 27.31 -8.93
CA ASN A 66 2.03 26.53 -7.70
C ASN A 66 3.44 26.28 -7.09
N GLN A 67 4.49 26.92 -7.62
CA GLN A 67 5.87 26.77 -7.14
C GLN A 67 6.29 27.78 -6.06
N GLY A 68 5.35 28.55 -5.52
CA GLY A 68 5.62 29.50 -4.42
C GLY A 68 6.05 28.81 -3.10
N PRO A 69 6.45 29.58 -2.08
CA PRO A 69 6.78 29.05 -0.76
C PRO A 69 5.61 28.26 -0.16
N ILE A 70 5.89 27.10 0.44
CA ILE A 70 4.89 26.29 1.13
C ILE A 70 4.67 26.86 2.52
N ASP A 71 3.42 27.16 2.87
CA ASP A 71 3.07 27.54 4.22
C ASP A 71 3.13 26.30 5.14
N THR A 72 4.02 26.35 6.12
CA THR A 72 4.29 25.26 7.08
C THR A 72 3.63 25.45 8.45
N TYR A 73 2.81 26.48 8.62
CA TYR A 73 2.02 26.71 9.82
C TYR A 73 0.83 25.74 9.88
N PHE A 74 0.50 25.26 11.07
CA PHE A 74 -0.67 24.41 11.35
C PHE A 74 -1.30 24.84 12.66
N SER A 75 -2.62 25.07 12.66
CA SER A 75 -3.37 25.46 13.84
C SER A 75 -3.53 24.31 14.84
N VAL A 76 -3.43 23.05 14.38
CA VAL A 76 -3.43 21.82 15.19
C VAL A 76 -2.27 20.95 14.75
N GLU A 77 -1.32 20.70 15.64
CA GLU A 77 -0.15 19.86 15.37
C GLU A 77 0.17 18.97 16.58
N THR A 78 0.37 17.68 16.36
CA THR A 78 0.77 16.72 17.40
C THR A 78 2.26 16.88 17.75
N PRO A 79 2.72 16.42 18.93
CA PRO A 79 4.13 16.45 19.28
C PRO A 79 5.03 15.78 18.24
N LYS A 80 6.16 16.43 17.92
CA LYS A 80 7.13 15.89 16.96
C LYS A 80 7.89 14.71 17.55
N GLN A 81 8.19 13.74 16.70
CA GLN A 81 9.00 12.58 17.02
C GLN A 81 10.10 12.40 15.97
N SER A 82 11.03 11.47 16.21
CA SER A 82 12.06 11.06 15.26
C SER A 82 11.44 10.55 13.94
N ILE A 83 12.05 10.94 12.83
CA ILE A 83 11.68 10.46 11.51
C ILE A 83 12.41 9.15 11.22
N HIS A 84 11.70 8.18 10.67
CA HIS A 84 12.25 6.91 10.25
C HIS A 84 12.44 6.84 8.74
N ASP A 85 13.23 5.84 8.31
CA ASP A 85 13.48 5.54 6.90
C ASP A 85 13.28 4.04 6.66
N GLN A 86 12.26 3.68 5.88
CA GLN A 86 11.97 2.29 5.52
C GLN A 86 12.92 1.74 4.45
N LYS A 87 13.76 2.61 3.86
CA LYS A 87 14.67 2.27 2.77
C LYS A 87 13.95 1.60 1.58
N SER A 88 14.62 0.66 0.93
CA SER A 88 14.09 -0.12 -0.21
C SER A 88 13.23 -1.30 0.28
N SER A 89 12.13 -0.99 0.96
CA SER A 89 11.16 -1.98 1.47
C SER A 89 9.74 -1.44 1.39
N GLY A 90 8.74 -2.31 1.23
CA GLY A 90 7.30 -1.98 1.20
C GLY A 90 6.66 -1.88 2.58
N ARG A 91 7.41 -1.58 3.65
CA ARG A 91 6.95 -1.63 5.04
C ARG A 91 6.31 -0.32 5.55
N CYS A 92 5.90 0.60 4.68
CA CYS A 92 5.29 1.89 5.06
C CYS A 92 4.14 1.72 6.06
N TRP A 93 3.31 0.70 5.90
CA TRP A 93 2.21 0.37 6.79
C TRP A 93 2.67 0.06 8.23
N MET A 94 3.77 -0.67 8.36
CA MET A 94 4.35 -1.03 9.66
C MET A 94 4.99 0.20 10.33
N PHE A 95 5.75 1.00 9.58
CA PHE A 95 6.32 2.25 10.06
C PHE A 95 5.24 3.21 10.56
N SER A 96 4.17 3.40 9.75
CA SER A 96 3.05 4.27 10.12
C SER A 96 2.28 3.75 11.33
N GLY A 97 2.03 2.44 11.42
CA GLY A 97 1.34 1.83 12.55
C GLY A 97 2.13 1.94 13.84
N LEU A 98 3.42 1.60 13.83
CA LEU A 98 4.30 1.73 15.00
C LEU A 98 4.51 3.19 15.42
N ASN A 99 4.50 4.13 14.47
CA ASN A 99 4.52 5.57 14.79
C ASN A 99 3.28 5.99 15.59
N VAL A 100 2.09 5.47 15.29
CA VAL A 100 0.89 5.71 16.07
C VAL A 100 1.03 5.14 17.49
N LEU A 101 1.50 3.90 17.61
CA LEU A 101 1.67 3.25 18.93
C LEU A 101 2.68 3.99 19.81
N ARG A 102 3.87 4.33 19.28
CA ARG A 102 4.88 5.08 20.05
C ARG A 102 4.41 6.49 20.43
N SER A 103 3.63 7.14 19.55
CA SER A 103 3.04 8.44 19.83
C SER A 103 2.00 8.35 20.95
N ASN A 104 1.15 7.33 20.93
CA ASN A 104 0.18 7.10 21.98
C ASN A 104 0.83 6.79 23.32
N PHE A 105 1.91 5.99 23.33
CA PHE A 105 2.68 5.74 24.53
C PHE A 105 3.27 7.05 25.10
N SER A 106 3.93 7.84 24.28
CA SER A 106 4.50 9.14 24.70
C SER A 106 3.42 10.07 25.25
N ARG A 107 2.29 10.20 24.55
CA ARG A 107 1.16 11.03 24.95
C ARG A 107 0.56 10.59 26.29
N ASN A 108 0.43 9.28 26.54
CA ASN A 108 -0.06 8.73 27.80
C ASN A 108 0.89 9.06 28.99
N HIS A 109 2.15 9.38 28.71
CA HIS A 109 3.16 9.79 29.69
C HIS A 109 3.46 11.30 29.64
N GLY A 110 2.51 12.13 29.19
CA GLY A 110 2.65 13.59 29.13
C GLY A 110 3.77 14.05 28.21
N ASP A 111 4.05 13.29 27.13
CA ASP A 111 5.10 13.55 26.14
C ASP A 111 6.52 13.64 26.74
N SER A 112 6.75 13.03 27.91
CA SER A 112 8.02 13.04 28.63
C SER A 112 8.88 11.80 28.40
N ILE A 113 8.25 10.66 28.04
CA ILE A 113 8.90 9.37 27.80
C ILE A 113 8.76 9.02 26.33
N THR A 114 9.83 8.46 25.74
CA THR A 114 9.83 8.01 24.36
C THR A 114 10.18 6.52 24.25
N VAL A 115 9.67 5.88 23.22
CA VAL A 115 10.02 4.52 22.84
C VAL A 115 10.15 4.44 21.32
N GLU A 116 11.10 3.65 20.86
CA GLU A 116 11.27 3.30 19.45
C GLU A 116 11.11 1.78 19.32
N PHE A 117 10.12 1.34 18.54
CA PHE A 117 9.88 -0.07 18.30
C PHE A 117 10.74 -0.61 17.14
N SER A 118 11.10 -1.89 17.24
CA SER A 118 11.78 -2.61 16.16
C SER A 118 10.80 -2.95 15.04
N HIS A 119 11.07 -2.46 13.84
CA HIS A 119 10.32 -2.87 12.65
C HIS A 119 10.80 -4.26 12.18
N ASP A 120 12.11 -4.55 12.28
CA ASP A 120 12.69 -5.83 11.88
C ASP A 120 12.07 -7.01 12.66
N TYR A 121 11.85 -6.85 13.98
CA TYR A 121 11.21 -7.88 14.80
C TYR A 121 9.81 -8.25 14.32
N LEU A 122 8.94 -7.26 14.10
CA LEU A 122 7.59 -7.53 13.60
C LEU A 122 7.60 -8.00 12.15
N PHE A 123 8.51 -7.50 11.34
CA PHE A 123 8.64 -7.91 9.94
C PHE A 123 9.03 -9.38 9.79
N PHE A 124 9.87 -9.90 10.69
CA PHE A 124 10.16 -11.33 10.74
C PHE A 124 8.88 -12.16 10.85
N PHE A 125 8.03 -11.81 11.80
CA PHE A 125 6.78 -12.54 12.01
C PHE A 125 5.75 -12.28 10.92
N ASP A 126 5.70 -11.07 10.35
CA ASP A 126 4.89 -10.77 9.19
C ASP A 126 5.18 -11.71 8.03
N GLN A 127 6.45 -11.86 7.68
CA GLN A 127 6.87 -12.71 6.56
C GLN A 127 6.64 -14.20 6.85
N LEU A 128 6.82 -14.64 8.09
CA LEU A 128 6.53 -16.02 8.50
C LEU A 128 5.02 -16.31 8.46
N GLU A 129 4.21 -15.40 8.98
CA GLU A 129 2.75 -15.56 9.01
C GLU A 129 2.11 -15.47 7.63
N LYS A 130 2.55 -14.56 6.78
CA LYS A 130 2.11 -14.52 5.37
C LYS A 130 2.49 -15.80 4.63
N SER A 131 3.65 -16.36 4.91
CA SER A 131 4.04 -17.67 4.36
C SER A 131 3.10 -18.78 4.83
N ASN A 132 2.72 -18.78 6.10
CA ASN A 132 1.71 -19.70 6.64
C ASN A 132 0.32 -19.46 6.02
N LEU A 133 -0.10 -18.21 5.89
CA LEU A 133 -1.37 -17.82 5.23
C LEU A 133 -1.43 -18.35 3.80
N PHE A 134 -0.34 -18.17 3.02
CA PHE A 134 -0.23 -18.73 1.68
C PHE A 134 -0.37 -20.27 1.68
N LEU A 135 0.45 -20.97 2.48
CA LEU A 135 0.45 -22.44 2.48
C LEU A 135 -0.90 -23.00 2.91
N GLN A 136 -1.53 -22.43 3.94
CA GLN A 136 -2.85 -22.86 4.39
C GLN A 136 -3.94 -22.51 3.37
N GLY A 137 -3.91 -21.29 2.81
CA GLY A 137 -4.85 -20.89 1.76
C GLY A 137 -4.77 -21.78 0.52
N VAL A 138 -3.57 -22.24 0.15
CA VAL A 138 -3.40 -23.22 -0.93
C VAL A 138 -4.00 -24.57 -0.56
N ILE A 139 -3.85 -25.06 0.67
CA ILE A 139 -4.46 -26.30 1.14
C ILE A 139 -5.98 -26.18 1.09
N ASP A 140 -6.55 -25.11 1.62
CA ASP A 140 -7.99 -24.88 1.69
C ASP A 140 -8.66 -24.83 0.30
N ASN A 141 -7.92 -24.30 -0.69
CA ASN A 141 -8.38 -24.17 -2.07
C ASN A 141 -7.80 -25.26 -3.01
N ALA A 142 -7.15 -26.32 -2.50
CA ALA A 142 -6.42 -27.28 -3.32
C ALA A 142 -7.27 -28.04 -4.33
N LYS A 143 -8.58 -28.19 -4.06
CA LYS A 143 -9.53 -28.87 -4.96
C LYS A 143 -10.02 -27.98 -6.10
N LYS A 144 -9.79 -26.68 -6.03
CA LYS A 144 -10.19 -25.72 -7.08
C LYS A 144 -9.14 -25.70 -8.20
N PRO A 145 -9.52 -25.40 -9.46
CA PRO A 145 -8.57 -25.27 -10.56
C PRO A 145 -7.61 -24.09 -10.35
N MET A 146 -6.50 -24.06 -11.08
CA MET A 146 -5.51 -22.97 -10.99
C MET A 146 -6.07 -21.61 -11.46
N GLU A 147 -7.10 -21.63 -12.28
CA GLU A 147 -7.81 -20.45 -12.81
C GLU A 147 -8.84 -19.85 -11.84
N ASP A 148 -9.15 -20.54 -10.72
CA ASP A 148 -10.00 -19.97 -9.66
C ASP A 148 -9.36 -18.70 -9.09
N GLU A 149 -10.12 -17.65 -8.89
CA GLU A 149 -9.63 -16.34 -8.43
C GLU A 149 -8.85 -16.41 -7.10
N ARG A 150 -9.32 -17.22 -6.14
CA ARG A 150 -8.64 -17.40 -4.85
C ARG A 150 -7.31 -18.12 -5.01
N VAL A 151 -7.26 -19.13 -5.88
CA VAL A 151 -6.01 -19.84 -6.18
C VAL A 151 -5.03 -18.90 -6.86
N ARG A 152 -5.50 -18.13 -7.84
CA ARG A 152 -4.69 -17.13 -8.55
C ARG A 152 -4.16 -16.06 -7.59
N PHE A 153 -5.01 -15.54 -6.70
CA PHE A 153 -4.61 -14.57 -5.69
C PHE A 153 -3.40 -15.07 -4.88
N PHE A 154 -3.47 -16.28 -4.31
CA PHE A 154 -2.34 -16.83 -3.56
C PHE A 154 -1.09 -17.04 -4.41
N PHE A 155 -1.21 -17.61 -5.61
CA PHE A 155 -0.04 -17.89 -6.45
C PHE A 155 0.55 -16.65 -7.15
N LYS A 156 -0.24 -15.61 -7.37
CA LYS A 156 0.22 -14.33 -7.92
C LYS A 156 1.17 -13.64 -6.95
N SER A 157 0.76 -13.52 -5.69
CA SER A 157 1.52 -12.86 -4.64
C SER A 157 1.59 -13.69 -3.35
N PRO A 158 2.40 -14.79 -3.31
CA PRO A 158 2.53 -15.63 -2.11
C PRO A 158 3.08 -14.89 -0.90
N LEU A 159 3.89 -13.86 -1.13
CA LEU A 159 4.55 -13.06 -0.12
C LEU A 159 4.81 -11.66 -0.68
N ASN A 160 4.58 -10.64 0.13
CA ASN A 160 4.89 -9.24 -0.17
C ASN A 160 5.23 -8.48 1.11
N ASP A 161 5.83 -7.30 0.97
CA ASP A 161 6.19 -6.42 2.08
C ASP A 161 5.03 -5.52 2.53
N GLY A 162 4.01 -5.38 1.70
CA GLY A 162 2.87 -4.50 1.92
C GLY A 162 1.97 -4.96 3.06
N GLY A 163 1.06 -4.10 3.47
CA GLY A 163 0.10 -4.45 4.50
C GLY A 163 -0.75 -3.28 4.97
N THR A 164 -1.47 -3.54 6.05
CA THR A 164 -2.42 -2.62 6.65
C THR A 164 -2.28 -2.56 8.17
N PHE A 165 -3.00 -1.66 8.83
CA PHE A 165 -2.93 -1.53 10.28
C PHE A 165 -3.41 -2.79 11.03
N CYS A 166 -4.35 -3.57 10.45
CA CYS A 166 -4.76 -4.82 11.09
C CYS A 166 -3.58 -5.80 11.23
N GLY A 167 -2.65 -5.80 10.25
CA GLY A 167 -1.41 -6.57 10.38
C GLY A 167 -0.53 -6.09 11.54
N VAL A 168 -0.40 -4.77 11.76
CA VAL A 168 0.33 -4.25 12.93
C VAL A 168 -0.35 -4.71 14.22
N ALA A 169 -1.67 -4.61 14.29
CA ALA A 169 -2.44 -5.00 15.47
C ALA A 169 -2.30 -6.50 15.78
N ASP A 170 -2.57 -7.36 14.80
CA ASP A 170 -2.52 -8.81 14.96
C ASP A 170 -1.11 -9.30 15.32
N LEU A 171 -0.08 -8.77 14.68
CA LEU A 171 1.31 -9.17 14.95
C LEU A 171 1.78 -8.69 16.32
N ALA A 172 1.47 -7.43 16.70
CA ALA A 172 1.84 -6.91 18.00
C ALA A 172 1.12 -7.62 19.15
N GLU A 173 -0.18 -7.93 19.00
CA GLU A 173 -0.94 -8.70 19.97
C GLU A 173 -0.43 -10.14 20.10
N LYS A 174 -0.07 -10.78 18.98
CA LYS A 174 0.35 -12.19 18.95
C LYS A 174 1.80 -12.40 19.38
N TYR A 175 2.70 -11.53 18.96
CA TYR A 175 4.15 -11.69 19.16
C TYR A 175 4.78 -10.68 20.11
N GLY A 176 4.04 -9.66 20.52
CA GLY A 176 4.56 -8.58 21.35
C GLY A 176 5.36 -7.54 20.58
N LEU A 177 6.05 -6.68 21.30
CA LEU A 177 6.88 -5.61 20.77
C LEU A 177 8.28 -5.66 21.38
N VAL A 178 9.25 -5.11 20.64
CA VAL A 178 10.65 -5.06 21.05
C VAL A 178 11.20 -3.66 20.74
N PRO A 179 12.07 -3.08 21.62
CA PRO A 179 12.74 -1.82 21.31
C PRO A 179 13.67 -1.95 20.10
N LYS A 180 13.73 -0.92 19.28
CA LYS A 180 14.63 -0.85 18.11
C LYS A 180 16.10 -1.08 18.46
N SER A 181 16.53 -0.66 19.66
CA SER A 181 17.91 -0.84 20.11
C SER A 181 18.25 -2.30 20.47
N VAL A 182 17.24 -3.15 20.68
CA VAL A 182 17.41 -4.56 21.03
C VAL A 182 17.47 -5.43 19.78
N GLN A 183 16.59 -5.16 18.81
CA GLN A 183 16.64 -5.80 17.49
C GLN A 183 16.63 -4.70 16.40
N PRO A 184 17.82 -4.24 15.96
CA PRO A 184 17.94 -3.21 14.93
C PRO A 184 17.64 -3.77 13.53
N GLU A 185 17.46 -2.87 12.57
CA GLU A 185 17.30 -3.22 11.16
C GLU A 185 18.54 -3.96 10.63
N THR A 186 18.29 -4.99 9.81
CA THR A 186 19.33 -5.67 9.04
C THR A 186 19.41 -5.09 7.62
N PHE A 187 20.48 -5.38 6.89
CA PHE A 187 20.58 -5.01 5.47
C PHE A 187 19.42 -5.58 4.65
N SER A 188 18.99 -6.82 4.93
CA SER A 188 17.88 -7.45 4.21
C SER A 188 16.53 -6.86 4.58
N ALA A 189 16.34 -6.38 5.81
CA ALA A 189 15.15 -5.64 6.21
C ALA A 189 15.06 -4.28 5.48
N GLU A 190 16.20 -3.62 5.27
CA GLU A 190 16.28 -2.36 4.51
C GLU A 190 16.25 -2.57 2.98
N ASN A 191 16.43 -3.80 2.48
CA ASN A 191 16.52 -4.15 1.05
C ASN A 191 15.83 -5.50 0.78
N THR A 192 14.51 -5.54 0.93
CA THR A 192 13.71 -6.77 1.02
C THR A 192 13.59 -7.56 -0.27
N ARG A 193 13.73 -6.91 -1.43
CA ARG A 193 13.41 -7.46 -2.76
C ARG A 193 13.99 -8.85 -3.05
N ILE A 194 15.27 -9.10 -2.72
CA ILE A 194 15.91 -10.39 -3.03
C ILE A 194 15.43 -11.48 -2.08
N MET A 195 15.34 -11.19 -0.78
CA MET A 195 14.83 -12.11 0.22
C MET A 195 13.39 -12.52 -0.11
N SER A 196 12.50 -11.56 -0.30
CA SER A 196 11.08 -11.77 -0.63
C SER A 196 10.92 -12.59 -1.91
N ARG A 197 11.70 -12.29 -2.95
CA ARG A 197 11.69 -13.05 -4.22
C ARG A 197 12.06 -14.52 -4.02
N LEU A 198 13.10 -14.80 -3.23
CA LEU A 198 13.56 -16.18 -3.01
C LEU A 198 12.55 -16.97 -2.18
N ILE A 199 12.00 -16.38 -1.12
CA ILE A 199 10.95 -17.01 -0.31
C ILE A 199 9.69 -17.23 -1.17
N THR A 200 9.25 -16.23 -1.95
CA THR A 200 8.10 -16.34 -2.86
C THR A 200 8.27 -17.49 -3.85
N SER A 201 9.46 -17.65 -4.44
CA SER A 201 9.74 -18.76 -5.35
C SER A 201 9.60 -20.11 -4.64
N LYS A 202 10.12 -20.20 -3.41
CA LYS A 202 10.03 -21.42 -2.59
C LYS A 202 8.61 -21.74 -2.17
N LEU A 203 7.84 -20.74 -1.80
CA LEU A 203 6.43 -20.89 -1.47
C LEU A 203 5.61 -21.42 -2.65
N ARG A 204 5.85 -20.94 -3.87
CA ARG A 204 5.19 -21.46 -5.08
C ARG A 204 5.48 -22.96 -5.28
N GLU A 205 6.72 -23.38 -5.13
CA GLU A 205 7.12 -24.78 -5.18
C GLU A 205 6.35 -25.60 -4.12
N TYR A 206 6.34 -25.14 -2.89
CA TYR A 206 5.62 -25.76 -1.79
C TYR A 206 4.11 -25.80 -2.00
N GLY A 207 3.53 -24.73 -2.54
CA GLY A 207 2.12 -24.70 -2.87
C GLY A 207 1.71 -25.76 -3.89
N LEU A 208 2.52 -25.98 -4.93
CA LEU A 208 2.28 -27.06 -5.90
C LEU A 208 2.41 -28.45 -5.25
N GLU A 209 3.39 -28.65 -4.37
CA GLU A 209 3.55 -29.90 -3.61
C GLU A 209 2.33 -30.16 -2.73
N LEU A 210 1.86 -29.17 -1.96
CA LEU A 210 0.70 -29.32 -1.09
C LEU A 210 -0.58 -29.64 -1.89
N ARG A 211 -0.79 -28.97 -3.04
CA ARG A 211 -1.92 -29.29 -3.94
C ARG A 211 -1.85 -30.74 -4.41
N LYS A 212 -0.65 -31.21 -4.79
CA LYS A 212 -0.46 -32.60 -5.20
C LYS A 212 -0.74 -33.55 -4.04
N MET A 213 -0.29 -33.28 -2.83
CA MET A 213 -0.56 -34.10 -1.67
C MET A 213 -2.07 -34.23 -1.38
N VAL A 214 -2.84 -33.15 -1.53
CA VAL A 214 -4.30 -33.16 -1.41
C VAL A 214 -4.93 -34.00 -2.53
N ALA A 215 -4.48 -33.85 -3.78
CA ALA A 215 -4.97 -34.63 -4.91
C ALA A 215 -4.67 -36.13 -4.77
N ASP A 216 -3.50 -36.48 -4.22
CA ASP A 216 -3.10 -37.86 -3.94
C ASP A 216 -3.82 -38.46 -2.70
N GLY A 217 -4.73 -37.70 -2.05
CA GLY A 217 -5.52 -38.17 -0.91
C GLY A 217 -4.72 -38.37 0.38
N LYS A 218 -3.60 -37.66 0.56
CA LYS A 218 -2.83 -37.71 1.80
C LYS A 218 -3.66 -37.20 2.98
N SER A 219 -3.41 -37.82 4.16
CA SER A 219 -4.15 -37.44 5.38
C SER A 219 -3.84 -35.97 5.77
N GLN A 220 -4.82 -35.29 6.39
CA GLN A 220 -4.63 -33.95 6.94
C GLN A 220 -3.42 -33.87 7.88
N LYS A 221 -3.23 -34.90 8.72
CA LYS A 221 -2.05 -34.98 9.60
C LYS A 221 -0.74 -34.93 8.80
N THR A 222 -0.65 -35.72 7.73
CA THR A 222 0.55 -35.75 6.86
C THR A 222 0.80 -34.41 6.19
N ILE A 223 -0.24 -33.76 5.71
CA ILE A 223 -0.17 -32.43 5.08
C ILE A 223 0.30 -31.38 6.09
N GLN A 224 -0.24 -31.38 7.32
CA GLN A 224 0.16 -30.44 8.37
C GLN A 224 1.62 -30.65 8.85
N VAL A 225 2.09 -31.89 8.96
CA VAL A 225 3.51 -32.17 9.23
C VAL A 225 4.38 -31.57 8.12
N ARG A 226 4.03 -31.82 6.87
CA ARG A 226 4.80 -31.28 5.73
C ARG A 226 4.77 -29.76 5.69
N LYS A 227 3.62 -29.12 5.92
CA LYS A 227 3.53 -27.65 6.04
C LYS A 227 4.47 -27.10 7.13
N THR A 228 4.56 -27.76 8.28
CA THR A 228 5.47 -27.36 9.37
C THR A 228 6.94 -27.43 8.94
N GLU A 229 7.33 -28.48 8.21
CA GLU A 229 8.70 -28.58 7.64
C GLU A 229 8.99 -27.45 6.64
N MET A 230 8.02 -27.13 5.79
CA MET A 230 8.12 -26.01 4.84
C MET A 230 8.31 -24.67 5.56
N LEU A 231 7.50 -24.41 6.60
CA LEU A 231 7.64 -23.22 7.44
C LEU A 231 8.97 -23.18 8.19
N SER A 232 9.50 -24.32 8.63
CA SER A 232 10.83 -24.39 9.25
C SER A 232 11.94 -23.96 8.27
N THR A 233 11.78 -24.27 6.98
CA THR A 233 12.70 -23.78 5.95
C THR A 233 12.59 -22.26 5.78
N VAL A 234 11.36 -21.72 5.72
CA VAL A 234 11.13 -20.27 5.65
C VAL A 234 11.69 -19.57 6.89
N TYR A 235 11.43 -20.10 8.09
CA TYR A 235 11.98 -19.58 9.35
C TYR A 235 13.50 -19.48 9.29
N ARG A 236 14.18 -20.53 8.80
CA ARG A 236 15.64 -20.50 8.61
C ARG A 236 16.08 -19.42 7.64
N MET A 237 15.37 -19.22 6.51
CA MET A 237 15.70 -18.17 5.55
C MET A 237 15.56 -16.79 6.19
N LEU A 238 14.48 -16.56 6.95
CA LEU A 238 14.25 -15.33 7.68
C LEU A 238 15.31 -15.11 8.77
N SER A 239 15.66 -16.15 9.56
CA SER A 239 16.72 -16.04 10.59
C SER A 239 18.08 -15.66 10.03
N LEU A 240 18.41 -16.12 8.83
CA LEU A 240 19.67 -15.80 8.16
C LEU A 240 19.70 -14.38 7.55
N THR A 241 18.54 -13.78 7.31
CA THR A 241 18.42 -12.47 6.66
C THR A 241 18.01 -11.34 7.61
N LEU A 242 17.13 -11.62 8.56
CA LEU A 242 16.59 -10.66 9.52
C LEU A 242 17.11 -10.87 10.96
N GLY A 243 17.84 -11.96 11.20
CA GLY A 243 18.21 -12.38 12.55
C GLY A 243 17.11 -13.19 13.25
N GLU A 244 17.47 -13.93 14.30
CA GLU A 244 16.48 -14.63 15.12
C GLU A 244 15.74 -13.65 16.02
N PRO A 245 14.40 -13.72 16.13
CA PRO A 245 13.63 -12.88 17.03
C PRO A 245 14.07 -13.06 18.48
N VAL A 246 14.32 -11.98 19.18
CA VAL A 246 14.66 -12.01 20.60
C VAL A 246 13.49 -12.53 21.44
N LYS A 247 13.79 -13.30 22.48
CA LYS A 247 12.79 -13.89 23.37
C LYS A 247 12.69 -13.16 24.71
N GLU A 248 13.79 -12.54 25.12
CA GLU A 248 13.92 -11.80 26.37
C GLU A 248 15.00 -10.73 26.21
N PHE A 249 14.83 -9.56 26.82
CA PHE A 249 15.78 -8.45 26.75
C PHE A 249 15.66 -7.55 27.98
N THR A 250 16.73 -6.83 28.27
CA THR A 250 16.76 -5.82 29.34
C THR A 250 16.65 -4.43 28.74
N TYR A 251 15.72 -3.62 29.26
CA TYR A 251 15.44 -2.26 28.74
C TYR A 251 15.11 -1.28 29.85
N ALA A 252 15.49 -0.02 29.67
CA ALA A 252 15.03 1.12 30.44
C ALA A 252 14.46 2.15 29.48
N PHE A 253 13.26 2.66 29.77
CA PHE A 253 12.68 3.75 29.01
C PHE A 253 13.56 4.98 29.05
N LYS A 254 13.40 5.87 28.07
CA LYS A 254 14.19 7.09 27.95
C LYS A 254 13.30 8.32 27.95
N ASP A 255 13.81 9.39 28.52
CA ASP A 255 13.20 10.71 28.37
C ASP A 255 13.46 11.26 26.94
N LYS A 256 12.86 12.40 26.64
CA LYS A 256 13.02 13.11 25.35
C LYS A 256 14.47 13.50 25.03
N ASN A 257 15.38 13.49 26.01
CA ASN A 257 16.81 13.78 25.84
C ASN A 257 17.64 12.50 25.70
N GLY A 258 17.01 11.33 25.69
CA GLY A 258 17.68 10.03 25.60
C GLY A 258 18.23 9.48 26.91
N LYS A 259 17.98 10.15 28.05
CA LYS A 259 18.42 9.71 29.39
C LYS A 259 17.49 8.60 29.88
N ALA A 260 18.07 7.50 30.39
CA ALA A 260 17.32 6.40 30.98
C ALA A 260 16.52 6.86 32.20
N ILE A 261 15.29 6.36 32.29
CA ILE A 261 14.36 6.60 33.40
C ILE A 261 14.22 5.29 34.20
N GLY A 262 14.48 5.38 35.51
CA GLY A 262 14.40 4.22 36.40
C GLY A 262 15.54 3.20 36.18
N THR A 263 15.39 2.02 36.77
CA THR A 263 16.33 0.89 36.63
C THR A 263 15.92 0.04 35.42
N PRO A 264 16.90 -0.50 34.65
CA PRO A 264 16.59 -1.45 33.59
C PRO A 264 15.82 -2.66 34.14
N LYS A 265 14.80 -3.10 33.41
CA LYS A 265 13.95 -4.25 33.71
C LYS A 265 14.05 -5.26 32.58
N THR A 266 13.99 -6.53 32.89
CA THR A 266 13.93 -7.61 31.90
C THR A 266 12.50 -7.82 31.45
N TYR A 267 12.31 -7.99 30.16
CA TYR A 267 11.02 -8.16 29.48
C TYR A 267 11.07 -9.29 28.50
N THR A 268 9.98 -10.01 28.40
CA THR A 268 9.60 -10.70 27.17
C THR A 268 8.93 -9.69 26.21
N PRO A 269 8.89 -9.95 24.91
CA PRO A 269 8.19 -9.07 23.95
C PRO A 269 6.72 -8.81 24.32
N GLN A 270 6.04 -9.81 24.88
CA GLN A 270 4.65 -9.70 25.32
C GLN A 270 4.50 -8.77 26.54
N GLU A 271 5.37 -8.90 27.54
CA GLU A 271 5.36 -7.98 28.70
C GLU A 271 5.66 -6.55 28.28
N PHE A 272 6.57 -6.36 27.31
CA PHE A 272 6.86 -5.04 26.78
C PHE A 272 5.69 -4.44 26.00
N TYR A 273 4.95 -5.26 25.24
CA TYR A 273 3.70 -4.86 24.60
C TYR A 273 2.66 -4.42 25.66
N GLN A 274 2.47 -5.21 26.71
CA GLN A 274 1.52 -4.85 27.77
C GLN A 274 1.89 -3.56 28.47
N GLU A 275 3.17 -3.30 28.70
CA GLU A 275 3.63 -2.05 29.34
C GLU A 275 3.53 -0.84 28.41
N THR A 276 3.73 -1.01 27.10
CA THR A 276 3.76 0.12 26.16
C THR A 276 2.43 0.41 25.50
N VAL A 277 1.62 -0.61 25.23
CA VAL A 277 0.31 -0.49 24.55
C VAL A 277 -0.82 -0.78 25.53
N GLY A 278 -0.73 -1.84 26.32
CA GLY A 278 -1.56 -2.11 27.50
C GLY A 278 -2.97 -2.64 27.23
N GLY A 279 -3.34 -2.96 25.99
CA GLY A 279 -4.69 -3.45 25.67
C GLY A 279 -4.82 -3.93 24.24
N PRO A 280 -5.99 -4.50 23.88
CA PRO A 280 -6.21 -4.96 22.53
C PRO A 280 -6.26 -3.79 21.55
N LEU A 281 -5.48 -3.86 20.49
CA LEU A 281 -5.55 -2.92 19.36
C LEU A 281 -6.77 -3.23 18.49
N ASN A 282 -7.01 -4.52 18.25
CA ASN A 282 -8.23 -4.99 17.62
C ASN A 282 -9.44 -4.66 18.50
N GLY A 283 -10.40 -3.94 17.95
CA GLY A 283 -11.56 -3.46 18.69
C GLY A 283 -11.42 -2.09 19.37
N THR A 284 -10.20 -1.56 19.56
CA THR A 284 -9.99 -0.16 20.03
C THR A 284 -10.08 0.82 18.89
N PHE A 285 -9.58 0.46 17.71
CA PHE A 285 -9.61 1.30 16.52
C PHE A 285 -10.68 0.83 15.54
N ILE A 286 -11.23 1.77 14.77
CA ILE A 286 -11.95 1.49 13.54
C ILE A 286 -11.11 1.87 12.34
N MET A 287 -11.38 1.20 11.25
CA MET A 287 -10.80 1.48 9.93
C MET A 287 -11.88 2.12 9.07
N ALA A 288 -11.70 3.40 8.77
CA ALA A 288 -12.53 4.14 7.83
C ALA A 288 -11.87 4.16 6.45
N MET A 289 -12.69 4.12 5.40
CA MET A 289 -12.23 4.18 4.03
C MET A 289 -13.11 5.07 3.18
N ASN A 290 -12.53 5.76 2.20
CA ASN A 290 -13.26 6.50 1.20
C ASN A 290 -13.17 5.79 -0.16
N ASP A 291 -14.17 4.98 -0.47
CA ASP A 291 -14.37 4.34 -1.76
C ASP A 291 -15.68 4.81 -2.41
N PRO A 292 -15.65 5.82 -3.28
CA PRO A 292 -16.87 6.37 -3.88
C PRO A 292 -17.53 5.44 -4.91
N ARG A 293 -16.97 4.27 -5.23
CA ARG A 293 -17.62 3.25 -6.07
C ARG A 293 -18.73 2.50 -5.32
N ARG A 294 -18.68 2.51 -3.98
CA ARG A 294 -19.54 1.71 -3.11
C ARG A 294 -20.41 2.61 -2.24
N PRO A 295 -21.60 2.15 -1.83
CA PRO A 295 -22.44 2.86 -0.88
C PRO A 295 -21.67 3.25 0.39
N TYR A 296 -21.80 4.50 0.80
CA TYR A 296 -21.33 4.99 2.08
C TYR A 296 -22.19 4.46 3.24
N TYR A 297 -21.68 4.53 4.45
CA TYR A 297 -22.30 4.06 5.70
C TYR A 297 -22.64 2.56 5.63
N GLN A 298 -21.74 1.80 5.03
CA GLN A 298 -21.75 0.35 4.98
C GLN A 298 -20.38 -0.18 5.46
N THR A 299 -20.42 -1.37 6.05
CA THR A 299 -19.20 -2.08 6.47
C THR A 299 -18.81 -3.09 5.40
N TYR A 300 -17.56 -3.09 5.03
CA TYR A 300 -16.96 -4.02 4.07
C TYR A 300 -15.81 -4.76 4.71
N GLU A 301 -15.54 -5.97 4.22
CA GLU A 301 -14.40 -6.79 4.63
C GLU A 301 -13.76 -7.42 3.40
N VAL A 302 -12.44 -7.30 3.27
CA VAL A 302 -11.70 -7.82 2.11
C VAL A 302 -11.22 -9.22 2.41
N GLU A 303 -11.65 -10.20 1.62
CA GLU A 303 -11.29 -11.60 1.79
C GLU A 303 -9.76 -11.78 1.66
N TYR A 304 -9.14 -12.44 2.61
CA TYR A 304 -7.69 -12.68 2.70
C TYR A 304 -6.79 -11.43 2.84
N ASP A 305 -7.31 -10.23 2.91
CA ASP A 305 -6.50 -9.04 3.24
C ASP A 305 -6.18 -9.02 4.74
N ARG A 306 -5.30 -9.92 5.14
CA ARG A 306 -4.81 -10.14 6.50
C ARG A 306 -3.38 -10.68 6.47
N HIS A 307 -2.67 -10.59 7.58
CA HIS A 307 -1.28 -10.99 7.69
C HIS A 307 -1.11 -12.39 8.28
N THR A 308 -1.94 -12.75 9.25
CA THR A 308 -1.93 -14.05 9.90
C THR A 308 -3.15 -14.87 9.49
N TYR A 309 -3.04 -16.19 9.44
CA TYR A 309 -4.18 -17.03 9.06
C TYR A 309 -5.33 -16.95 10.06
N ASP A 310 -5.01 -16.82 11.34
CA ASP A 310 -5.92 -16.69 12.48
C ASP A 310 -6.23 -15.23 12.86
N GLY A 311 -5.75 -14.26 12.10
CA GLY A 311 -5.97 -12.83 12.34
C GLY A 311 -7.19 -12.27 11.63
N HIS A 312 -7.25 -10.92 11.62
CA HIS A 312 -8.38 -10.17 11.14
C HIS A 312 -8.16 -9.70 9.69
N ASN A 313 -9.16 -9.93 8.84
CA ASN A 313 -9.19 -9.27 7.55
C ASN A 313 -9.32 -7.76 7.71
N TRP A 314 -8.87 -7.01 6.69
CA TRP A 314 -9.17 -5.59 6.61
C TRP A 314 -10.68 -5.39 6.52
N LYS A 315 -11.27 -4.99 7.65
CA LYS A 315 -12.68 -4.60 7.77
C LYS A 315 -12.75 -3.09 7.91
N TYR A 316 -13.59 -2.42 7.14
CA TYR A 316 -13.69 -0.97 7.15
C TYR A 316 -15.14 -0.47 7.05
N VAL A 317 -15.38 0.73 7.56
CA VAL A 317 -16.60 1.49 7.31
C VAL A 317 -16.32 2.43 6.14
N ASN A 318 -17.12 2.33 5.07
CA ASN A 318 -17.02 3.24 3.92
C ASN A 318 -17.72 4.55 4.22
N LEU A 319 -17.00 5.66 4.15
CA LEU A 319 -17.48 6.98 4.57
C LEU A 319 -17.13 8.07 3.56
N PRO A 320 -17.94 9.14 3.48
CA PRO A 320 -17.54 10.39 2.85
C PRO A 320 -16.25 10.94 3.46
N VAL A 321 -15.46 11.64 2.66
CA VAL A 321 -14.17 12.22 3.11
C VAL A 321 -14.36 13.25 4.23
N GLU A 322 -15.50 13.92 4.26
CA GLU A 322 -15.87 14.91 5.27
C GLU A 322 -15.96 14.27 6.66
N ASP A 323 -16.63 13.13 6.79
CA ASP A 323 -16.74 12.39 8.06
C ASP A 323 -15.39 11.89 8.54
N ILE A 324 -14.57 11.35 7.61
CA ILE A 324 -13.21 10.93 7.90
C ILE A 324 -12.36 12.11 8.38
N SER A 325 -12.50 13.28 7.74
CA SER A 325 -11.82 14.51 8.15
C SER A 325 -12.19 14.96 9.55
N GLN A 326 -13.48 14.89 9.93
CA GLN A 326 -13.93 15.28 11.28
C GLN A 326 -13.34 14.37 12.36
N MET A 327 -13.31 13.05 12.13
CA MET A 327 -12.69 12.10 13.06
C MET A 327 -11.18 12.36 13.18
N ALA A 328 -10.51 12.63 12.06
CA ALA A 328 -9.09 12.97 12.06
C ALA A 328 -8.80 14.25 12.85
N ILE A 329 -9.59 15.31 12.63
CA ILE A 329 -9.47 16.58 13.37
C ILE A 329 -9.66 16.36 14.88
N ALA A 330 -10.67 15.57 15.28
CA ALA A 330 -10.91 15.27 16.69
C ALA A 330 -9.72 14.57 17.37
N SER A 331 -9.14 13.59 16.69
CA SER A 331 -7.94 12.87 17.17
C SER A 331 -6.71 13.78 17.26
N LEU A 332 -6.45 14.60 16.24
CA LEU A 332 -5.32 15.52 16.21
C LEU A 332 -5.42 16.60 17.29
N LYS A 333 -6.64 17.12 17.57
CA LYS A 333 -6.88 18.08 18.67
C LYS A 333 -6.57 17.50 20.05
N ASP A 334 -6.71 16.17 20.24
CA ASP A 334 -6.30 15.47 21.47
C ASP A 334 -4.80 15.07 21.46
N GLY A 335 -4.04 15.54 20.46
CA GLY A 335 -2.61 15.26 20.33
C GLY A 335 -2.30 13.84 19.87
N ARG A 336 -3.26 13.11 19.28
CA ARG A 336 -3.10 11.74 18.81
C ARG A 336 -2.87 11.70 17.31
N LYS A 337 -1.77 11.06 16.89
CA LYS A 337 -1.47 10.79 15.49
C LYS A 337 -2.37 9.66 14.96
N LEU A 338 -2.56 9.61 13.64
CA LEU A 338 -3.36 8.58 13.00
C LEU A 338 -2.59 7.89 11.88
N TYR A 339 -2.88 6.59 11.71
CA TYR A 339 -2.51 5.87 10.50
C TYR A 339 -3.41 6.30 9.35
N SER A 340 -2.84 6.60 8.21
CA SER A 340 -3.59 6.99 7.00
C SER A 340 -2.89 6.48 5.75
N SER A 341 -3.63 6.26 4.66
CA SER A 341 -3.02 5.84 3.40
C SER A 341 -3.59 6.57 2.20
N TYR A 342 -2.78 6.67 1.15
CA TYR A 342 -2.98 7.55 0.02
C TYR A 342 -2.48 6.91 -1.28
N ASP A 343 -2.90 7.47 -2.41
CA ASP A 343 -2.22 7.33 -3.69
C ASP A 343 -1.13 8.40 -3.78
N VAL A 344 0.01 8.14 -3.13
CA VAL A 344 1.02 9.16 -2.86
C VAL A 344 1.73 9.65 -4.13
N GLY A 345 1.81 8.82 -5.16
CA GLY A 345 2.48 9.18 -6.44
C GLY A 345 1.76 10.26 -7.22
N LYS A 346 0.44 10.41 -7.01
CA LYS A 346 -0.37 11.36 -7.80
C LYS A 346 -0.10 12.80 -7.41
N GLN A 347 0.34 13.61 -8.38
CA GLN A 347 0.58 15.05 -8.19
C GLN A 347 1.56 15.36 -7.04
N LEU A 348 2.54 14.49 -6.80
CA LEU A 348 3.56 14.67 -5.76
C LEU A 348 4.76 15.47 -6.28
N ASP A 349 5.00 16.66 -5.76
CA ASP A 349 6.31 17.30 -5.85
C ASP A 349 7.22 16.71 -4.74
N ARG A 350 7.89 15.60 -5.06
CA ARG A 350 8.73 14.86 -4.11
C ARG A 350 9.83 15.71 -3.47
N LYS A 351 10.46 16.58 -4.26
CA LYS A 351 11.56 17.43 -3.80
C LYS A 351 11.09 18.44 -2.75
N ARG A 352 9.89 19.00 -2.94
CA ARG A 352 9.30 19.98 -2.02
C ARG A 352 8.54 19.29 -0.88
N GLY A 353 8.22 18.00 -0.99
CA GLY A 353 7.34 17.32 -0.04
C GLY A 353 5.93 17.91 -0.03
N TYR A 354 5.40 18.23 -1.22
CA TYR A 354 4.13 18.92 -1.39
C TYR A 354 3.19 18.15 -2.30
N LEU A 355 1.97 17.96 -1.87
CA LEU A 355 0.92 17.19 -2.51
C LEU A 355 -0.25 18.15 -2.80
N ASP A 356 -0.41 18.52 -4.06
CA ASP A 356 -1.46 19.42 -4.52
C ASP A 356 -1.94 18.98 -5.90
N THR A 357 -3.24 18.95 -6.13
CA THR A 357 -3.83 18.59 -7.43
C THR A 357 -3.37 19.45 -8.58
N ASP A 358 -2.76 20.60 -8.31
CA ASP A 358 -2.30 21.56 -9.30
C ASP A 358 -0.74 21.61 -9.40
N ASN A 359 -0.01 20.61 -8.89
CA ASN A 359 1.46 20.57 -8.98
C ASN A 359 1.94 20.41 -10.43
N PHE A 360 1.22 19.62 -11.24
CA PHE A 360 1.60 19.28 -12.61
C PHE A 360 0.44 19.51 -13.57
N ASP A 361 0.70 20.22 -14.67
CA ASP A 361 -0.26 20.52 -15.73
C ASP A 361 0.06 19.74 -17.01
N TYR A 362 -0.10 18.42 -16.95
CA TYR A 362 0.07 17.52 -18.09
C TYR A 362 -0.92 17.85 -19.23
N GLY A 363 -2.12 18.32 -18.86
CA GLY A 363 -3.17 18.64 -19.82
C GLY A 363 -2.74 19.73 -20.79
N THR A 364 -2.22 20.82 -20.27
CA THR A 364 -1.69 21.93 -21.10
C THR A 364 -0.47 21.47 -21.92
N LEU A 365 0.43 20.67 -21.31
CA LEU A 365 1.64 20.19 -22.00
C LEU A 365 1.30 19.34 -23.23
N PHE A 366 0.30 18.47 -23.14
CA PHE A 366 -0.09 17.54 -24.21
C PHE A 366 -1.33 17.99 -25.02
N GLY A 367 -1.95 19.11 -24.68
CA GLY A 367 -3.14 19.60 -25.36
C GLY A 367 -4.36 18.68 -25.20
N THR A 368 -4.52 18.02 -24.04
CA THR A 368 -5.60 17.11 -23.73
C THR A 368 -6.12 17.31 -22.30
N THR A 369 -7.04 16.45 -21.85
CA THR A 369 -7.55 16.47 -20.46
C THR A 369 -7.50 15.07 -19.84
N PHE A 370 -7.48 15.03 -18.50
CA PHE A 370 -7.50 13.79 -17.71
C PHE A 370 -8.69 13.85 -16.72
N PRO A 371 -9.94 13.72 -17.19
CA PRO A 371 -11.14 14.12 -16.44
C PRO A 371 -11.69 13.01 -15.52
N MET A 372 -11.04 11.87 -15.34
CA MET A 372 -11.56 10.78 -14.52
C MET A 372 -11.82 11.23 -13.07
N THR A 373 -13.01 10.90 -12.58
CA THR A 373 -13.37 11.01 -11.16
C THR A 373 -12.58 9.98 -10.32
N LYS A 374 -12.54 10.16 -9.00
CA LYS A 374 -11.91 9.20 -8.08
C LYS A 374 -12.49 7.78 -8.26
N ALA A 375 -13.82 7.65 -8.41
CA ALA A 375 -14.47 6.35 -8.64
C ALA A 375 -14.01 5.69 -9.94
N GLU A 376 -13.92 6.46 -11.04
CA GLU A 376 -13.46 5.95 -12.33
C GLU A 376 -11.98 5.56 -12.28
N ARG A 377 -11.11 6.38 -11.68
CA ARG A 377 -9.69 6.04 -11.51
C ARG A 377 -9.50 4.72 -10.76
N ILE A 378 -10.25 4.51 -9.66
CA ILE A 378 -10.17 3.25 -8.92
C ILE A 378 -10.66 2.09 -9.79
N SER A 379 -11.81 2.25 -10.46
CA SER A 379 -12.41 1.18 -11.29
C SER A 379 -11.53 0.74 -12.45
N THR A 380 -10.64 1.61 -12.92
CA THR A 380 -9.74 1.38 -14.06
C THR A 380 -8.30 1.09 -13.64
N PHE A 381 -8.03 0.87 -12.37
CA PHE A 381 -6.69 0.65 -11.79
C PHE A 381 -5.72 1.85 -11.93
N ASP A 382 -6.22 3.04 -12.23
CA ASP A 382 -5.40 4.26 -12.30
C ASP A 382 -5.08 4.83 -10.92
N SER A 383 -5.85 4.49 -9.88
CA SER A 383 -5.63 4.97 -8.51
C SER A 383 -5.99 3.91 -7.48
N GLY A 384 -5.22 3.84 -6.41
CA GLY A 384 -5.42 2.94 -5.29
C GLY A 384 -4.64 3.38 -4.05
N SER A 385 -4.74 2.59 -2.98
CA SER A 385 -4.00 2.86 -1.75
C SER A 385 -2.57 2.33 -1.86
N THR A 386 -1.63 3.17 -2.28
CA THR A 386 -0.24 2.76 -2.56
C THR A 386 0.72 2.95 -1.38
N HIS A 387 0.47 3.93 -0.48
CA HIS A 387 1.42 4.28 0.56
C HIS A 387 0.75 4.71 1.86
N ALA A 388 1.21 4.17 2.99
CA ALA A 388 0.77 4.56 4.31
C ALA A 388 1.72 5.60 4.93
N MET A 389 1.12 6.62 5.58
CA MET A 389 1.84 7.67 6.30
C MET A 389 1.13 7.98 7.62
N THR A 390 1.83 8.63 8.53
CA THR A 390 1.27 9.02 9.83
C THR A 390 0.76 10.46 9.76
N LEU A 391 -0.57 10.64 9.89
CA LEU A 391 -1.20 11.97 9.91
C LEU A 391 -0.91 12.67 11.24
N THR A 392 -0.34 13.88 11.19
CA THR A 392 0.24 14.55 12.36
C THR A 392 -0.27 15.96 12.60
N ALA A 393 -0.82 16.62 11.59
CA ALA A 393 -1.32 18.00 11.74
C ALA A 393 -2.42 18.33 10.73
N VAL A 394 -3.22 19.32 11.09
CA VAL A 394 -4.20 19.97 10.22
C VAL A 394 -4.20 21.48 10.47
N ASP A 395 -4.31 22.24 9.40
CA ASP A 395 -4.60 23.66 9.48
C ASP A 395 -6.07 23.92 9.19
N LEU A 396 -6.73 24.69 10.03
CA LEU A 396 -8.17 24.95 9.98
C LEU A 396 -8.43 26.43 9.67
N ASP A 397 -9.45 26.70 8.87
CA ASP A 397 -9.96 28.04 8.67
C ASP A 397 -10.73 28.55 9.90
N ALA A 398 -11.21 29.80 9.83
CA ALA A 398 -11.98 30.42 10.91
C ALA A 398 -13.31 29.69 11.23
N ASN A 399 -13.81 28.85 10.32
CA ASN A 399 -15.02 28.06 10.47
C ASN A 399 -14.71 26.62 10.92
N GLY A 400 -13.43 26.28 11.17
CA GLY A 400 -12.99 24.96 11.55
C GLY A 400 -12.92 23.95 10.41
N LYS A 401 -12.93 24.40 9.15
CA LYS A 401 -12.76 23.53 7.97
C LYS A 401 -11.27 23.33 7.67
N PRO A 402 -10.86 22.13 7.26
CA PRO A 402 -9.47 21.87 6.93
C PRO A 402 -9.03 22.59 5.64
N ILE A 403 -7.88 23.24 5.69
CA ILE A 403 -7.22 23.89 4.57
C ILE A 403 -6.13 22.97 3.99
N LYS A 404 -5.31 22.40 4.88
CA LYS A 404 -4.17 21.53 4.54
C LYS A 404 -3.87 20.58 5.68
N TRP A 405 -3.14 19.51 5.36
CA TRP A 405 -2.76 18.47 6.29
C TRP A 405 -1.24 18.21 6.25
N LYS A 406 -0.71 17.63 7.32
CA LYS A 406 0.68 17.20 7.37
C LYS A 406 0.78 15.75 7.77
N VAL A 407 1.62 14.99 7.07
CA VAL A 407 1.93 13.60 7.36
C VAL A 407 3.43 13.45 7.62
N GLU A 408 3.77 12.60 8.58
CA GLU A 408 5.10 12.06 8.77
C GLU A 408 5.26 10.88 7.82
N ASN A 409 6.30 10.95 6.97
CA ASN A 409 6.63 9.92 6.00
C ASN A 409 7.78 9.05 6.50
N SER A 410 7.96 7.89 5.89
CA SER A 410 9.01 6.91 6.21
C SER A 410 10.14 6.85 5.17
N TRP A 411 10.48 7.98 4.55
CA TRP A 411 11.56 8.08 3.55
C TRP A 411 12.80 8.83 4.06
N GLY A 412 12.96 8.93 5.39
CA GLY A 412 14.06 9.63 6.01
C GLY A 412 13.87 11.15 6.15
N ALA A 413 14.63 11.74 7.06
CA ALA A 413 14.49 13.15 7.43
C ALA A 413 14.94 14.14 6.33
N ASP A 414 15.74 13.69 5.37
CA ASP A 414 16.25 14.55 4.31
C ASP A 414 15.26 14.74 3.15
N ASN A 415 14.15 14.00 3.16
CA ASN A 415 13.12 14.06 2.13
C ASN A 415 12.00 15.04 2.51
N GLY A 416 11.48 15.77 1.52
CA GLY A 416 10.36 16.68 1.66
C GLY A 416 10.58 17.77 2.71
N GLN A 417 9.59 17.98 3.58
CA GLN A 417 9.62 18.96 4.67
C GLN A 417 10.21 18.32 5.95
N LYS A 418 11.52 18.03 5.95
CA LYS A 418 12.22 17.34 7.07
C LYS A 418 11.58 16.00 7.43
N GLY A 419 11.35 15.16 6.43
CA GLY A 419 10.72 13.84 6.58
C GLY A 419 9.20 13.87 6.60
N CYS A 420 8.58 15.03 6.48
CA CYS A 420 7.13 15.20 6.39
C CYS A 420 6.71 15.62 4.97
N MET A 421 5.43 15.44 4.67
CA MET A 421 4.77 16.00 3.50
C MET A 421 3.59 16.86 3.92
N ILE A 422 3.34 17.91 3.15
CA ILE A 422 2.19 18.80 3.31
C ILE A 422 1.28 18.59 2.11
N MET A 423 -0.02 18.39 2.37
CA MET A 423 -1.02 18.20 1.34
C MET A 423 -2.15 19.21 1.48
N THR A 424 -2.65 19.71 0.36
CA THR A 424 -3.86 20.55 0.34
C THR A 424 -5.09 19.70 0.71
N ASN A 425 -6.12 20.33 1.25
CA ASN A 425 -7.37 19.60 1.56
C ASN A 425 -8.04 19.05 0.29
N ARG A 426 -7.85 19.71 -0.86
CA ARG A 426 -8.34 19.21 -2.15
C ARG A 426 -7.63 17.92 -2.54
N TRP A 427 -6.30 17.87 -2.43
CA TRP A 427 -5.52 16.65 -2.68
C TRP A 427 -5.90 15.52 -1.72
N PHE A 428 -6.08 15.83 -0.43
CA PHE A 428 -6.54 14.88 0.57
C PHE A 428 -7.88 14.24 0.15
N GLY A 429 -8.86 15.03 -0.30
CA GLY A 429 -10.14 14.52 -0.78
C GLY A 429 -10.02 13.55 -1.96
N GLU A 430 -9.12 13.87 -2.92
CA GLU A 430 -8.96 13.08 -4.14
C GLU A 430 -8.16 11.79 -3.95
N TYR A 431 -7.14 11.78 -3.07
CA TYR A 431 -6.16 10.70 -3.02
C TYR A 431 -6.00 10.03 -1.66
N MET A 432 -6.73 10.44 -0.63
CA MET A 432 -6.81 9.72 0.63
C MET A 432 -7.79 8.54 0.52
N PHE A 433 -7.38 7.38 1.04
CA PHE A 433 -8.19 6.17 1.02
C PHE A 433 -8.52 5.67 2.42
N ARG A 434 -7.54 5.52 3.31
CA ARG A 434 -7.71 4.84 4.60
C ARG A 434 -7.34 5.75 5.76
N LEU A 435 -8.15 5.68 6.82
CA LEU A 435 -7.85 6.27 8.13
C LEU A 435 -8.14 5.23 9.21
N VAL A 436 -7.20 5.07 10.13
CA VAL A 436 -7.41 4.29 11.35
C VAL A 436 -7.54 5.25 12.53
N VAL A 437 -8.64 5.16 13.24
CA VAL A 437 -8.99 6.10 14.30
C VAL A 437 -9.51 5.37 15.54
N ASP A 438 -9.12 5.84 16.72
CA ASP A 438 -9.64 5.34 18.02
C ASP A 438 -11.15 5.61 18.11
N LYS A 439 -11.91 4.59 18.53
CA LYS A 439 -13.38 4.63 18.64
C LYS A 439 -13.91 5.81 19.47
N LYS A 440 -13.12 6.33 20.40
CA LYS A 440 -13.51 7.50 21.21
C LYS A 440 -13.69 8.80 20.40
N TYR A 441 -13.13 8.88 19.17
CA TYR A 441 -13.30 10.03 18.27
C TYR A 441 -14.35 9.77 17.18
N VAL A 442 -15.00 8.62 17.21
CA VAL A 442 -15.94 8.19 16.17
C VAL A 442 -17.37 8.52 16.62
N PRO A 443 -18.17 9.22 15.80
CA PRO A 443 -19.58 9.45 16.10
C PRO A 443 -20.36 8.14 16.29
N GLU A 444 -21.34 8.15 17.21
CA GLU A 444 -22.12 6.97 17.59
C GLU A 444 -22.85 6.31 16.40
N ASN A 445 -23.37 7.13 15.47
CA ASN A 445 -24.01 6.62 14.25
C ASN A 445 -23.04 5.81 13.37
N ILE A 446 -21.76 6.21 13.29
CA ILE A 446 -20.72 5.47 12.55
C ILE A 446 -20.31 4.20 13.31
N LEU A 447 -20.22 4.25 14.64
CA LEU A 447 -19.98 3.04 15.46
C LEU A 447 -21.08 1.99 15.27
N LYS A 448 -22.35 2.40 15.12
CA LYS A 448 -23.46 1.50 14.80
C LYS A 448 -23.31 0.86 13.41
N VAL A 449 -22.78 1.60 12.44
CA VAL A 449 -22.48 1.05 11.10
C VAL A 449 -21.35 0.01 11.19
N GLU A 450 -20.29 0.28 11.97
CA GLU A 450 -19.15 -0.63 12.15
C GLU A 450 -19.57 -2.01 12.71
N GLN A 451 -20.63 -2.06 13.50
CA GLN A 451 -21.18 -3.30 14.09
C GLN A 451 -22.04 -4.12 13.12
N GLN A 452 -22.35 -3.59 11.94
CA GLN A 452 -23.14 -4.32 10.94
C GLN A 452 -22.33 -5.49 10.36
N LYS A 453 -23.05 -6.51 9.88
CA LYS A 453 -22.42 -7.60 9.13
C LYS A 453 -21.74 -7.03 7.89
N PRO A 454 -20.45 -7.28 7.69
CA PRO A 454 -19.72 -6.73 6.55
C PRO A 454 -20.17 -7.37 5.24
N ILE A 455 -20.12 -6.56 4.18
CA ILE A 455 -20.22 -7.02 2.80
C ILE A 455 -18.83 -7.51 2.40
N MET A 456 -18.72 -8.77 1.97
CA MET A 456 -17.44 -9.34 1.54
C MET A 456 -17.01 -8.78 0.19
N VAL A 457 -15.75 -8.38 0.10
CA VAL A 457 -15.09 -7.90 -1.11
C VAL A 457 -14.04 -8.93 -1.53
N MET A 458 -13.92 -9.17 -2.82
CA MET A 458 -12.93 -10.11 -3.35
C MET A 458 -11.51 -9.57 -3.17
N PRO A 459 -10.49 -10.43 -3.00
CA PRO A 459 -9.11 -10.01 -2.73
C PRO A 459 -8.44 -9.30 -3.91
N GLU A 460 -8.90 -9.49 -5.15
CA GLU A 460 -8.40 -8.81 -6.35
C GLU A 460 -9.21 -7.55 -6.73
N ASP A 461 -9.92 -6.94 -5.80
CA ASP A 461 -10.58 -5.65 -6.06
C ASP A 461 -9.55 -4.59 -6.50
N PRO A 462 -9.86 -3.74 -7.51
CA PRO A 462 -8.94 -2.74 -8.04
C PRO A 462 -8.30 -1.81 -6.99
N LEU A 463 -9.03 -1.52 -5.90
CA LEU A 463 -8.53 -0.66 -4.83
C LEU A 463 -7.39 -1.30 -4.02
N PHE A 464 -7.31 -2.63 -4.00
CA PHE A 464 -6.33 -3.42 -3.25
C PHE A 464 -5.31 -4.13 -4.15
N GLY A 465 -5.58 -4.17 -5.45
CA GLY A 465 -4.76 -4.85 -6.45
C GLY A 465 -3.76 -3.96 -7.19
N VAL A 466 -3.66 -2.68 -6.84
CA VAL A 466 -2.63 -1.79 -7.41
C VAL A 466 -1.28 -2.24 -6.85
N ASP A 467 -0.43 -2.72 -7.73
CA ASP A 467 0.90 -3.19 -7.36
C ASP A 467 1.68 -2.08 -6.62
N ASN A 468 2.25 -2.43 -5.48
CA ASN A 468 3.04 -1.52 -4.63
C ASN A 468 4.40 -1.13 -5.26
N ASP A 469 4.59 -1.31 -6.57
CA ASP A 469 5.85 -1.03 -7.27
C ASP A 469 6.20 0.47 -7.30
N GLU A 470 5.24 1.36 -7.07
CA GLU A 470 5.50 2.81 -7.00
C GLU A 470 6.11 3.26 -5.65
N CYS A 471 6.21 2.39 -4.66
CA CYS A 471 6.81 2.71 -3.35
C CYS A 471 8.29 2.34 -3.23
N GLN A 472 8.90 1.76 -4.29
CA GLN A 472 10.32 1.36 -4.30
C GLN A 472 11.26 2.42 -4.85
#